data_bd8bc771dc84719caac007aeafdf65cc
#
_entry.id   bd8bc771dc84719caac007aeafdf65cc
#
_cell.length_a   1.000
_cell.length_b   1.000
_cell.length_c   1.000
_cell.angle_alpha   90.00
_cell.angle_beta   90.00
_cell.angle_gamma   90.00
#
_symmetry.space_group_name_H-M   'P 1'
#
loop_
_entity.id
_entity.type
_entity.pdbx_description
1 polymer ?
#
loop_
_entity_poly.entity_id
_entity_poly.type
_entity_poly.pdbx_seq_one_letter_code
_entity_poly.pdbx_strand_id
1 'polypeptide(L)'
;MKKAIFSTEISLLRSTMQRLLRRRAHTNISKILRKTHQADVALIMRSLSQYDQKKIFSLCPTSLHKARLLEELDDSLIEKVLEHESEKNISKIFRYLDTNDQATIIGMFPDSKQQEILTKIEVDDKDDVEEIMSYPDDSAGSVMTKETFTLNQNTTVKESIKKLQSFPENDKIFYLYVLDNKEKLVGVVSLRTLVTSKNSKKLKEIMIKDIQAATTSTDQEEVAKKVAQYNYLALPVVNRQNKFLGIVTIDDVVDIIREEASEDFLQMAGVGKDREILLKSPIENAQSRAPWILASLIGGICAAGIISYFNSLLEQIIVLAAFIPVIIGVGGNVGTQSSTIVVRGLATGRVDAANTFPLIFKELLVGSILGVAYGLVVGFAAEYITGIDMSNLGLVIGLSIFCSMTIATAVGASVPIVLKKLGFDPAISTGPFVTTAIDIIGVALYFVIASTILIN
;
A
#
# COMPACT_ATOMS: atom_id res chain seq x y z
N MET A 1 -5.88 -24.33 -14.81
CA MET A 1 -6.58 -24.33 -16.10
C MET A 1 -7.35 -23.03 -16.34
N LYS A 2 -8.26 -22.55 -15.47
CA LYS A 2 -8.98 -21.26 -15.65
C LYS A 2 -8.06 -20.03 -15.82
N LYS A 3 -6.98 -19.91 -15.06
CA LYS A 3 -6.02 -18.78 -15.14
C LYS A 3 -5.26 -18.73 -16.49
N ALA A 4 -4.97 -19.88 -17.09
CA ALA A 4 -4.33 -19.96 -18.41
C ALA A 4 -5.30 -19.59 -19.55
N ILE A 5 -6.59 -19.93 -19.42
CA ILE A 5 -7.63 -19.57 -20.40
C ILE A 5 -7.83 -18.05 -20.41
N PHE A 6 -7.98 -17.44 -19.24
CA PHE A 6 -8.17 -15.98 -19.08
C PHE A 6 -6.99 -15.17 -19.67
N SER A 7 -5.75 -15.57 -19.39
CA SER A 7 -4.56 -14.92 -19.98
C SER A 7 -4.48 -15.05 -21.51
N THR A 8 -4.95 -16.15 -22.06
CA THR A 8 -5.01 -16.39 -23.50
C THR A 8 -6.07 -15.52 -24.17
N GLU A 9 -7.25 -15.38 -23.56
CA GLU A 9 -8.33 -14.52 -24.07
C GLU A 9 -7.91 -13.04 -24.10
N ILE A 10 -7.31 -12.53 -23.03
CA ILE A 10 -6.79 -11.14 -23.00
C ILE A 10 -5.68 -10.93 -24.02
N SER A 11 -4.76 -11.88 -24.18
CA SER A 11 -3.68 -11.78 -25.17
C SER A 11 -4.20 -11.77 -26.62
N LEU A 12 -5.26 -12.55 -26.90
CA LEU A 12 -5.95 -12.56 -28.18
C LEU A 12 -6.68 -11.24 -28.43
N LEU A 13 -7.38 -10.72 -27.42
CA LEU A 13 -8.09 -9.46 -27.50
C LEU A 13 -7.11 -8.30 -27.74
N ARG A 14 -5.97 -8.27 -27.02
CA ARG A 14 -4.88 -7.31 -27.21
C ARG A 14 -4.35 -7.33 -28.65
N SER A 15 -3.98 -8.52 -29.17
CA SER A 15 -3.47 -8.66 -30.53
C SER A 15 -4.49 -8.23 -31.59
N THR A 16 -5.77 -8.48 -31.32
CA THR A 16 -6.88 -8.06 -32.18
C THR A 16 -7.04 -6.54 -32.16
N MET A 17 -7.00 -5.90 -30.98
CA MET A 17 -7.07 -4.45 -30.84
C MET A 17 -5.90 -3.77 -31.55
N GLN A 18 -4.66 -4.24 -31.35
CA GLN A 18 -3.47 -3.73 -32.05
C GLN A 18 -3.60 -3.83 -33.57
N ARG A 19 -4.10 -4.95 -34.09
CA ARG A 19 -4.33 -5.16 -35.53
C ARG A 19 -5.38 -4.20 -36.09
N LEU A 20 -6.48 -3.97 -35.34
CA LEU A 20 -7.54 -3.06 -35.73
C LEU A 20 -7.07 -1.57 -35.67
N LEU A 21 -6.25 -1.21 -34.69
CA LEU A 21 -5.63 0.14 -34.59
C LEU A 21 -4.74 0.41 -35.80
N ARG A 22 -3.85 -0.53 -36.16
CA ARG A 22 -3.00 -0.41 -37.37
C ARG A 22 -3.80 -0.29 -38.66
N ARG A 23 -4.97 -0.95 -38.74
CA ARG A 23 -5.89 -0.87 -39.90
C ARG A 23 -6.83 0.31 -39.85
N ARG A 24 -6.77 1.15 -38.82
CA ARG A 24 -7.69 2.28 -38.57
C ARG A 24 -9.17 1.88 -38.57
N ALA A 25 -9.49 0.66 -38.14
CA ALA A 25 -10.84 0.10 -38.12
C ALA A 25 -11.64 0.57 -36.89
N HIS A 26 -11.84 1.90 -36.75
CA HIS A 26 -12.36 2.56 -35.55
C HIS A 26 -13.75 2.04 -35.14
N THR A 27 -14.64 1.81 -36.10
CA THR A 27 -16.01 1.28 -35.84
C THR A 27 -15.96 -0.12 -35.18
N ASN A 28 -15.02 -0.96 -35.60
CA ASN A 28 -14.87 -2.30 -35.02
C ASN A 28 -14.27 -2.22 -33.61
N ILE A 29 -13.33 -1.32 -33.35
CA ILE A 29 -12.78 -1.07 -32.02
C ILE A 29 -13.89 -0.61 -31.08
N SER A 30 -14.69 0.40 -31.45
CA SER A 30 -15.82 0.88 -30.63
C SER A 30 -16.86 -0.19 -30.34
N LYS A 31 -17.13 -1.12 -31.29
CA LYS A 31 -18.00 -2.27 -31.06
C LYS A 31 -17.43 -3.27 -30.04
N ILE A 32 -16.12 -3.47 -30.05
CA ILE A 32 -15.43 -4.33 -29.07
C ILE A 32 -15.49 -3.66 -27.71
N LEU A 33 -15.11 -2.37 -27.60
CA LEU A 33 -15.13 -1.61 -26.35
C LEU A 33 -16.53 -1.61 -25.68
N ARG A 34 -17.60 -1.61 -26.47
CA ARG A 34 -18.98 -1.70 -25.94
C ARG A 34 -19.29 -3.04 -25.27
N LYS A 35 -18.61 -4.13 -25.67
CA LYS A 35 -18.90 -5.49 -25.21
C LYS A 35 -17.88 -6.01 -24.20
N THR A 36 -16.73 -5.38 -24.09
CA THR A 36 -15.63 -5.78 -23.22
C THR A 36 -15.76 -5.04 -21.89
N HIS A 37 -15.55 -5.75 -20.78
CA HIS A 37 -15.50 -5.14 -19.46
C HIS A 37 -14.35 -4.12 -19.37
N GLN A 38 -14.56 -3.01 -18.66
CA GLN A 38 -13.58 -1.93 -18.65
C GLN A 38 -12.26 -2.34 -17.99
N ALA A 39 -12.29 -3.18 -16.96
CA ALA A 39 -11.09 -3.76 -16.36
C ALA A 39 -10.21 -4.52 -17.39
N ASP A 40 -10.81 -5.27 -18.32
CA ASP A 40 -10.06 -5.96 -19.37
C ASP A 40 -9.47 -4.99 -20.38
N VAL A 41 -10.20 -3.90 -20.69
CA VAL A 41 -9.71 -2.82 -21.57
C VAL A 41 -8.52 -2.12 -20.93
N ALA A 42 -8.58 -1.82 -19.62
CA ALA A 42 -7.49 -1.21 -18.87
C ALA A 42 -6.22 -2.08 -18.88
N LEU A 43 -6.37 -3.40 -18.64
CA LEU A 43 -5.24 -4.35 -18.74
C LEU A 43 -4.58 -4.35 -20.13
N ILE A 44 -5.36 -4.23 -21.19
CA ILE A 44 -4.84 -4.14 -22.56
C ILE A 44 -4.12 -2.82 -22.76
N MET A 45 -4.70 -1.70 -22.30
CA MET A 45 -4.12 -0.36 -22.45
C MET A 45 -2.74 -0.24 -21.82
N ARG A 46 -2.49 -0.87 -20.65
CA ARG A 46 -1.17 -0.90 -20.00
C ARG A 46 -0.03 -1.41 -20.91
N SER A 47 -0.35 -2.24 -21.89
CA SER A 47 0.62 -2.85 -22.81
C SER A 47 0.72 -2.16 -24.17
N LEU A 48 0.03 -1.06 -24.39
CA LEU A 48 -0.03 -0.33 -25.66
C LEU A 48 0.86 0.91 -25.65
N SER A 49 1.17 1.43 -26.86
CA SER A 49 1.84 2.72 -27.00
C SER A 49 0.94 3.86 -26.50
N GLN A 50 1.53 4.97 -26.03
CA GLN A 50 0.80 6.15 -25.58
C GLN A 50 -0.19 6.68 -26.64
N TYR A 51 0.20 6.63 -27.92
CA TYR A 51 -0.67 7.00 -29.03
C TYR A 51 -1.91 6.08 -29.11
N ASP A 52 -1.71 4.77 -29.00
CA ASP A 52 -2.80 3.78 -29.06
C ASP A 52 -3.72 3.87 -27.83
N GLN A 53 -3.18 4.15 -26.64
CA GLN A 53 -3.92 4.39 -25.41
C GLN A 53 -4.89 5.56 -25.56
N LYS A 54 -4.38 6.74 -25.98
CA LYS A 54 -5.21 7.93 -26.27
C LYS A 54 -6.28 7.62 -27.32
N LYS A 55 -5.92 6.83 -28.34
CA LYS A 55 -6.85 6.46 -29.41
C LYS A 55 -7.98 5.56 -28.91
N ILE A 56 -7.68 4.53 -28.10
CA ILE A 56 -8.69 3.66 -27.49
C ILE A 56 -9.64 4.48 -26.62
N PHE A 57 -9.12 5.34 -25.74
CA PHE A 57 -9.94 6.20 -24.91
C PHE A 57 -10.88 7.10 -25.73
N SER A 58 -10.37 7.70 -26.81
CA SER A 58 -11.19 8.53 -27.73
C SER A 58 -12.30 7.75 -28.46
N LEU A 59 -12.11 6.44 -28.66
CA LEU A 59 -13.05 5.55 -29.34
C LEU A 59 -14.06 4.88 -28.38
N CYS A 60 -13.99 5.16 -27.09
CA CYS A 60 -14.99 4.68 -26.12
C CYS A 60 -16.38 5.19 -26.53
N PRO A 61 -17.43 4.29 -26.48
CA PRO A 61 -18.74 4.60 -27.09
C PRO A 61 -19.49 5.75 -26.43
N THR A 62 -19.38 5.92 -25.12
CA THR A 62 -20.10 6.92 -24.32
C THR A 62 -19.23 7.46 -23.18
N SER A 63 -19.66 8.59 -22.59
CA SER A 63 -19.00 9.15 -21.39
C SER A 63 -19.02 8.17 -20.22
N LEU A 64 -20.09 7.39 -20.04
CA LEU A 64 -20.16 6.32 -19.05
C LEU A 64 -19.07 5.25 -19.23
N HIS A 65 -18.79 4.83 -20.48
CA HIS A 65 -17.71 3.87 -20.74
C HIS A 65 -16.32 4.49 -20.46
N LYS A 66 -16.18 5.79 -20.72
CA LYS A 66 -14.94 6.51 -20.38
C LYS A 66 -14.75 6.62 -18.88
N ALA A 67 -15.79 6.94 -18.12
CA ALA A 67 -15.76 7.03 -16.68
C ALA A 67 -15.36 5.68 -16.05
N ARG A 68 -16.11 4.63 -16.33
CA ARG A 68 -15.80 3.28 -15.86
C ARG A 68 -14.41 2.77 -16.29
N LEU A 69 -13.87 3.27 -17.39
CA LEU A 69 -12.50 2.96 -17.80
C LEU A 69 -11.48 3.73 -16.98
N LEU A 70 -11.76 4.99 -16.62
CA LEU A 70 -10.88 5.78 -15.75
C LEU A 70 -10.73 5.16 -14.35
N GLU A 71 -11.81 4.63 -13.78
CA GLU A 71 -11.80 3.91 -12.48
C GLU A 71 -10.85 2.70 -12.47
N GLU A 72 -10.51 2.14 -13.62
CA GLU A 72 -9.67 0.94 -13.77
C GLU A 72 -8.24 1.24 -14.27
N LEU A 73 -7.93 2.51 -14.58
CA LEU A 73 -6.63 2.92 -15.09
C LEU A 73 -5.70 3.36 -13.96
N ASP A 74 -4.40 3.16 -14.17
CA ASP A 74 -3.35 3.71 -13.30
C ASP A 74 -3.28 5.24 -13.49
N ASP A 75 -2.88 5.99 -12.46
CA ASP A 75 -2.85 7.47 -12.43
C ASP A 75 -2.08 8.07 -13.60
N SER A 76 -0.90 7.52 -13.90
CA SER A 76 -0.08 7.97 -15.04
C SER A 76 -0.73 7.74 -16.40
N LEU A 77 -1.68 6.79 -16.52
CA LEU A 77 -2.47 6.59 -17.73
C LEU A 77 -3.66 7.55 -17.77
N ILE A 78 -4.31 7.81 -16.65
CA ILE A 78 -5.39 8.79 -16.52
C ILE A 78 -4.90 10.15 -16.98
N GLU A 79 -3.77 10.64 -16.44
CA GLU A 79 -3.17 11.91 -16.81
C GLU A 79 -2.94 11.99 -18.33
N LYS A 80 -2.30 10.96 -18.92
CA LYS A 80 -1.98 10.90 -20.35
C LYS A 80 -3.21 10.89 -21.27
N VAL A 81 -4.28 10.17 -20.91
CA VAL A 81 -5.48 10.09 -21.75
C VAL A 81 -6.35 11.34 -21.63
N LEU A 82 -6.31 12.04 -20.49
CA LEU A 82 -7.07 13.28 -20.26
C LEU A 82 -6.31 14.56 -20.63
N GLU A 83 -4.99 14.50 -20.85
CA GLU A 83 -4.13 15.66 -21.15
C GLU A 83 -4.68 16.55 -22.27
N HIS A 84 -5.25 15.93 -23.31
CA HIS A 84 -5.77 16.63 -24.50
C HIS A 84 -7.30 16.65 -24.59
N GLU A 85 -8.00 16.11 -23.59
CA GLU A 85 -9.46 16.24 -23.54
C GLU A 85 -9.86 17.66 -23.13
N SER A 86 -10.93 18.17 -23.75
CA SER A 86 -11.45 19.48 -23.35
C SER A 86 -12.15 19.37 -21.99
N GLU A 87 -12.11 20.44 -21.19
CA GLU A 87 -12.74 20.50 -19.86
C GLU A 87 -14.24 20.17 -19.95
N LYS A 88 -14.91 20.56 -21.05
CA LYS A 88 -16.31 20.20 -21.32
C LYS A 88 -16.51 18.69 -21.47
N ASN A 89 -15.56 17.97 -22.05
CA ASN A 89 -15.64 16.54 -22.19
C ASN A 89 -15.31 15.85 -20.85
N ILE A 90 -14.33 16.37 -20.12
CA ILE A 90 -13.98 15.91 -18.76
C ILE A 90 -15.20 16.04 -17.85
N SER A 91 -15.86 17.21 -17.79
CA SER A 91 -17.08 17.42 -17.01
C SER A 91 -18.22 16.45 -17.36
N LYS A 92 -18.37 16.07 -18.65
CA LYS A 92 -19.36 15.07 -19.05
C LYS A 92 -19.02 13.64 -18.58
N ILE A 93 -17.73 13.33 -18.47
CA ILE A 93 -17.26 12.03 -17.98
C ILE A 93 -17.46 11.98 -16.47
N PHE A 94 -17.13 13.05 -15.76
CA PHE A 94 -17.16 13.16 -14.31
C PHE A 94 -18.57 12.95 -13.71
N ARG A 95 -19.63 13.29 -14.42
CA ARG A 95 -21.01 12.96 -14.01
C ARG A 95 -21.29 11.48 -13.74
N TYR A 96 -20.39 10.60 -14.17
CA TYR A 96 -20.52 9.15 -14.01
C TYR A 96 -19.44 8.57 -13.07
N LEU A 97 -18.59 9.40 -12.49
CA LEU A 97 -17.60 9.05 -11.48
C LEU A 97 -18.11 9.42 -10.09
N ASP A 98 -17.74 8.63 -9.11
CA ASP A 98 -17.98 8.97 -7.71
C ASP A 98 -17.14 10.20 -7.28
N THR A 99 -17.56 10.87 -6.21
CA THR A 99 -16.96 12.16 -5.79
C THR A 99 -15.47 12.02 -5.42
N ASN A 100 -15.07 10.90 -4.79
CA ASN A 100 -13.68 10.60 -4.48
C ASN A 100 -12.82 10.43 -5.75
N ASP A 101 -13.32 9.71 -6.77
CA ASP A 101 -12.61 9.54 -8.04
C ASP A 101 -12.46 10.86 -8.78
N GLN A 102 -13.52 11.70 -8.77
CA GLN A 102 -13.45 13.05 -9.32
C GLN A 102 -12.35 13.87 -8.62
N ALA A 103 -12.31 13.87 -7.29
CA ALA A 103 -11.34 14.61 -6.50
C ALA A 103 -9.91 14.13 -6.78
N THR A 104 -9.68 12.81 -6.80
CA THR A 104 -8.39 12.19 -7.12
C THR A 104 -7.91 12.59 -8.51
N ILE A 105 -8.77 12.46 -9.54
CA ILE A 105 -8.41 12.80 -10.93
C ILE A 105 -8.14 14.30 -11.10
N ILE A 106 -8.91 15.17 -10.44
CA ILE A 106 -8.67 16.63 -10.49
C ILE A 106 -7.33 16.96 -9.84
N GLY A 107 -7.00 16.31 -8.71
CA GLY A 107 -5.74 16.51 -8.01
C GLY A 107 -4.49 16.22 -8.84
N MET A 108 -4.58 15.38 -9.88
CA MET A 108 -3.48 15.08 -10.80
C MET A 108 -3.11 16.24 -11.73
N PHE A 109 -4.01 17.22 -11.92
CA PHE A 109 -3.77 18.35 -12.84
C PHE A 109 -3.09 19.53 -12.13
N PRO A 110 -2.39 20.41 -12.90
CA PRO A 110 -1.91 21.68 -12.37
C PRO A 110 -3.07 22.58 -11.90
N ASP A 111 -2.83 23.40 -10.86
CA ASP A 111 -3.84 24.26 -10.20
C ASP A 111 -4.73 25.06 -11.18
N SER A 112 -4.14 25.59 -12.25
CA SER A 112 -4.90 26.35 -13.27
C SER A 112 -5.96 25.49 -13.96
N LYS A 113 -5.62 24.24 -14.31
CA LYS A 113 -6.53 23.29 -14.95
C LYS A 113 -7.55 22.73 -13.97
N GLN A 114 -7.16 22.52 -12.71
CA GLN A 114 -8.09 22.12 -11.65
C GLN A 114 -9.24 23.13 -11.53
N GLN A 115 -8.92 24.41 -11.41
CA GLN A 115 -9.91 25.48 -11.32
C GLN A 115 -10.83 25.54 -12.57
N GLU A 116 -10.29 25.36 -13.77
CA GLU A 116 -11.08 25.32 -14.99
C GLU A 116 -12.05 24.14 -15.03
N ILE A 117 -11.63 22.96 -14.58
CA ILE A 117 -12.49 21.78 -14.49
C ILE A 117 -13.58 22.00 -13.45
N LEU A 118 -13.23 22.44 -12.24
CA LEU A 118 -14.18 22.72 -11.14
C LEU A 118 -15.26 23.74 -11.52
N THR A 119 -14.93 24.73 -12.35
CA THR A 119 -15.97 25.70 -12.83
C THR A 119 -16.99 25.10 -13.79
N LYS A 120 -16.73 23.90 -14.33
CA LYS A 120 -17.61 23.23 -15.32
C LYS A 120 -18.34 22.00 -14.79
N ILE A 121 -18.05 21.60 -13.54
CA ILE A 121 -18.82 20.61 -12.81
C ILE A 121 -20.12 21.27 -12.32
N GLU A 122 -21.16 20.48 -12.07
CA GLU A 122 -22.42 20.97 -11.48
C GLU A 122 -22.14 21.55 -10.09
N VAL A 123 -22.90 22.57 -9.69
CA VAL A 123 -22.57 23.35 -8.46
C VAL A 123 -22.59 22.47 -7.20
N ASP A 124 -23.55 21.55 -7.11
CA ASP A 124 -23.68 20.66 -5.94
C ASP A 124 -22.50 19.67 -5.87
N ASP A 125 -22.10 19.09 -7.01
CA ASP A 125 -20.96 18.17 -7.09
C ASP A 125 -19.63 18.90 -6.82
N LYS A 126 -19.51 20.17 -7.21
CA LYS A 126 -18.30 20.96 -7.02
C LYS A 126 -17.95 21.14 -5.54
N ASP A 127 -18.92 21.53 -4.72
CA ASP A 127 -18.70 21.77 -3.29
C ASP A 127 -18.26 20.46 -2.60
N ASP A 128 -18.83 19.35 -2.99
CA ASP A 128 -18.49 18.02 -2.48
C ASP A 128 -17.08 17.58 -2.88
N VAL A 129 -16.69 17.81 -4.13
CA VAL A 129 -15.34 17.53 -4.63
C VAL A 129 -14.29 18.41 -3.95
N GLU A 130 -14.53 19.73 -3.84
CA GLU A 130 -13.64 20.65 -3.12
C GLU A 130 -13.50 20.27 -1.63
N GLU A 131 -14.55 19.79 -0.99
CA GLU A 131 -14.49 19.30 0.38
C GLU A 131 -13.57 18.07 0.46
N ILE A 132 -13.73 17.06 -0.42
CA ILE A 132 -12.89 15.86 -0.43
C ILE A 132 -11.43 16.23 -0.68
N MET A 133 -11.13 17.09 -1.64
CA MET A 133 -9.76 17.58 -1.93
C MET A 133 -9.14 18.34 -0.75
N SER A 134 -9.92 18.81 0.21
CA SER A 134 -9.41 19.51 1.40
C SER A 134 -8.90 18.57 2.50
N TYR A 135 -9.24 17.28 2.45
CA TYR A 135 -8.78 16.29 3.41
C TYR A 135 -7.35 15.83 3.11
N PRO A 136 -6.61 15.38 4.12
CA PRO A 136 -5.29 14.80 3.90
C PRO A 136 -5.36 13.59 2.97
N ASP A 137 -4.36 13.44 2.12
CA ASP A 137 -4.18 12.23 1.30
C ASP A 137 -4.15 10.98 2.20
N ASP A 138 -4.50 9.82 1.67
CA ASP A 138 -4.54 8.53 2.37
C ASP A 138 -5.43 8.53 3.64
N SER A 139 -6.41 9.44 3.74
CA SER A 139 -7.38 9.51 4.84
C SER A 139 -8.78 9.03 4.44
N ALA A 140 -9.61 8.63 5.42
CA ALA A 140 -11.01 8.28 5.16
C ALA A 140 -11.80 9.43 4.51
N GLY A 141 -11.39 10.68 4.73
CA GLY A 141 -11.99 11.86 4.12
C GLY A 141 -11.68 11.98 2.63
N SER A 142 -10.46 11.63 2.19
CA SER A 142 -10.06 11.71 0.78
C SER A 142 -10.60 10.54 -0.07
N VAL A 143 -10.80 9.36 0.55
CA VAL A 143 -11.28 8.16 -0.15
C VAL A 143 -12.78 7.91 0.00
N MET A 144 -13.50 8.74 0.75
CA MET A 144 -14.95 8.57 0.90
C MET A 144 -15.72 9.07 -0.31
N THR A 145 -16.83 8.40 -0.63
CA THR A 145 -17.83 8.89 -1.57
C THR A 145 -19.03 9.51 -0.83
N LYS A 146 -19.64 10.53 -1.44
CA LYS A 146 -20.83 11.19 -0.91
C LYS A 146 -22.13 10.65 -1.48
N GLU A 147 -22.07 9.83 -2.51
CA GLU A 147 -23.21 9.16 -3.14
C GLU A 147 -23.80 8.10 -2.19
N THR A 148 -24.63 8.55 -1.25
CA THR A 148 -25.12 7.72 -0.16
C THR A 148 -26.64 7.82 0.01
N PHE A 149 -27.26 6.72 0.44
CA PHE A 149 -28.67 6.69 0.73
C PHE A 149 -28.93 6.91 2.23
N THR A 150 -29.32 8.12 2.59
CA THR A 150 -29.56 8.55 3.97
C THR A 150 -31.03 8.91 4.22
N LEU A 151 -31.58 8.56 5.37
CA LEU A 151 -32.93 8.93 5.78
C LEU A 151 -33.03 9.22 7.29
N ASN A 152 -34.02 10.04 7.67
CA ASN A 152 -34.29 10.32 9.07
C ASN A 152 -34.82 9.09 9.81
N GLN A 153 -34.43 8.91 11.07
CA GLN A 153 -34.81 7.79 11.93
C GLN A 153 -36.33 7.61 12.13
N ASN A 154 -37.14 8.67 11.92
CA ASN A 154 -38.58 8.62 12.05
C ASN A 154 -39.31 8.26 10.76
N THR A 155 -38.59 8.11 9.62
CA THR A 155 -39.15 7.67 8.34
C THR A 155 -39.63 6.22 8.45
N THR A 156 -40.79 5.91 7.82
CA THR A 156 -41.31 4.55 7.80
C THR A 156 -40.63 3.67 6.74
N VAL A 157 -40.68 2.36 6.92
CA VAL A 157 -40.16 1.38 5.96
C VAL A 157 -40.79 1.59 4.58
N LYS A 158 -42.12 1.82 4.51
CA LYS A 158 -42.86 2.11 3.28
C LYS A 158 -42.30 3.31 2.52
N GLU A 159 -42.10 4.42 3.24
CA GLU A 159 -41.54 5.64 2.65
C GLU A 159 -40.09 5.46 2.21
N SER A 160 -39.32 4.71 2.99
CA SER A 160 -37.91 4.41 2.66
C SER A 160 -37.80 3.61 1.38
N ILE A 161 -38.64 2.58 1.20
CA ILE A 161 -38.66 1.78 -0.03
C ILE A 161 -39.08 2.65 -1.22
N LYS A 162 -40.08 3.51 -1.06
CA LYS A 162 -40.51 4.42 -2.13
C LYS A 162 -39.41 5.38 -2.55
N LYS A 163 -38.67 5.93 -1.57
CA LYS A 163 -37.53 6.81 -1.85
C LYS A 163 -36.39 6.06 -2.53
N LEU A 164 -36.07 4.84 -2.09
CA LEU A 164 -35.07 3.99 -2.74
C LEU A 164 -35.42 3.68 -4.21
N GLN A 165 -36.69 3.41 -4.52
CA GLN A 165 -37.17 3.18 -5.88
C GLN A 165 -37.06 4.41 -6.79
N SER A 166 -37.09 5.60 -6.23
CA SER A 166 -36.93 6.87 -6.95
C SER A 166 -35.48 7.40 -6.93
N PHE A 167 -34.59 6.72 -6.22
CA PHE A 167 -33.18 7.09 -6.17
C PHE A 167 -32.51 6.74 -7.52
N PRO A 168 -31.57 7.55 -8.01
CA PRO A 168 -30.84 7.22 -9.23
C PRO A 168 -30.24 5.82 -9.17
N GLU A 169 -30.15 5.16 -10.33
CA GLU A 169 -29.46 3.88 -10.43
C GLU A 169 -28.02 4.05 -9.96
N ASN A 170 -27.72 3.52 -8.79
CA ASN A 170 -26.39 3.46 -8.21
C ASN A 170 -26.18 2.03 -7.68
N ASP A 171 -25.29 1.31 -8.30
CA ASP A 171 -24.98 -0.09 -7.98
C ASP A 171 -24.33 -0.27 -6.61
N LYS A 172 -23.83 0.83 -5.99
CA LYS A 172 -23.06 0.83 -4.74
C LYS A 172 -23.91 1.05 -3.46
N ILE A 173 -25.23 1.05 -3.54
CA ILE A 173 -26.10 1.19 -2.34
C ILE A 173 -26.23 -0.17 -1.66
N PHE A 174 -25.48 -0.41 -0.60
CA PHE A 174 -25.55 -1.62 0.23
C PHE A 174 -26.40 -1.43 1.49
N TYR A 175 -26.37 -0.23 2.06
CA TYR A 175 -26.99 0.14 3.32
C TYR A 175 -27.75 1.46 3.19
N LEU A 176 -28.78 1.59 4.03
CA LEU A 176 -29.45 2.85 4.32
C LEU A 176 -28.87 3.39 5.65
N TYR A 177 -28.30 4.57 5.61
CA TYR A 177 -27.78 5.24 6.80
C TYR A 177 -28.87 6.08 7.45
N VAL A 178 -29.06 5.87 8.75
CA VAL A 178 -30.15 6.49 9.49
C VAL A 178 -29.61 7.66 10.30
N LEU A 179 -30.17 8.84 10.06
CA LEU A 179 -29.74 10.08 10.68
C LEU A 179 -30.79 10.59 11.69
N ASP A 180 -30.35 11.36 12.68
CA ASP A 180 -31.22 12.14 13.54
C ASP A 180 -31.58 13.49 12.89
N ASN A 181 -32.31 14.33 13.62
CA ASN A 181 -32.71 15.66 13.15
C ASN A 181 -31.52 16.65 13.04
N LYS A 182 -30.37 16.30 13.56
CA LYS A 182 -29.12 17.08 13.51
C LYS A 182 -28.10 16.47 12.52
N GLU A 183 -28.55 15.59 11.62
CA GLU A 183 -27.73 14.87 10.62
C GLU A 183 -26.65 13.99 11.25
N LYS A 184 -26.76 13.60 12.52
CA LYS A 184 -25.87 12.65 13.16
C LYS A 184 -26.23 11.22 12.77
N LEU A 185 -25.21 10.39 12.55
CA LEU A 185 -25.38 8.97 12.31
C LEU A 185 -25.90 8.28 13.58
N VAL A 186 -27.07 7.66 13.53
CA VAL A 186 -27.71 6.96 14.67
C VAL A 186 -28.00 5.50 14.41
N GLY A 187 -27.90 5.04 13.16
CA GLY A 187 -28.18 3.66 12.81
C GLY A 187 -27.86 3.35 11.36
N VAL A 188 -27.83 2.04 11.06
CA VAL A 188 -27.73 1.52 9.70
C VAL A 188 -28.77 0.44 9.47
N VAL A 189 -29.38 0.39 8.30
CA VAL A 189 -30.35 -0.63 7.90
C VAL A 189 -29.86 -1.26 6.60
N SER A 190 -29.69 -2.59 6.59
CA SER A 190 -29.40 -3.30 5.34
C SER A 190 -30.62 -3.30 4.41
N LEU A 191 -30.43 -3.32 3.10
CA LEU A 191 -31.52 -3.41 2.15
C LEU A 191 -32.37 -4.67 2.38
N ARG A 192 -31.76 -5.78 2.81
CA ARG A 192 -32.49 -7.00 3.18
C ARG A 192 -33.44 -6.73 4.36
N THR A 193 -32.96 -6.10 5.45
CA THR A 193 -33.76 -5.77 6.61
C THR A 193 -34.90 -4.82 6.24
N LEU A 194 -34.63 -3.85 5.37
CA LEU A 194 -35.62 -2.90 4.89
C LEU A 194 -36.79 -3.63 4.17
N VAL A 195 -36.45 -4.52 3.22
CA VAL A 195 -37.47 -5.23 2.40
C VAL A 195 -38.25 -6.27 3.21
N THR A 196 -37.63 -6.90 4.22
CA THR A 196 -38.28 -7.94 5.06
C THR A 196 -39.06 -7.39 6.24
N SER A 197 -38.97 -6.10 6.52
CA SER A 197 -39.65 -5.45 7.64
C SER A 197 -41.07 -5.02 7.32
N LYS A 198 -41.93 -4.90 8.37
CA LYS A 198 -43.30 -4.40 8.19
C LYS A 198 -43.29 -2.94 7.75
N ASN A 199 -44.07 -2.60 6.74
CA ASN A 199 -44.17 -1.26 6.16
C ASN A 199 -44.45 -0.13 7.13
N SER A 200 -45.18 -0.40 8.24
CA SER A 200 -45.57 0.60 9.26
C SER A 200 -44.46 0.91 10.28
N LYS A 201 -43.39 0.08 10.37
CA LYS A 201 -42.29 0.33 11.32
C LYS A 201 -41.48 1.55 10.90
N LYS A 202 -40.96 2.28 11.90
CA LYS A 202 -39.98 3.34 11.67
C LYS A 202 -38.55 2.79 11.60
N LEU A 203 -37.66 3.47 10.91
CA LEU A 203 -36.26 3.05 10.77
C LEU A 203 -35.56 2.85 12.12
N LYS A 204 -35.85 3.71 13.14
CA LYS A 204 -35.32 3.58 14.50
C LYS A 204 -35.67 2.26 15.21
N GLU A 205 -36.69 1.56 14.74
CA GLU A 205 -37.14 0.27 15.29
C GLU A 205 -36.45 -0.93 14.70
N ILE A 206 -35.85 -0.77 13.50
CA ILE A 206 -35.24 -1.86 12.72
C ILE A 206 -33.75 -1.65 12.46
N MET A 207 -33.22 -0.46 12.76
CA MET A 207 -31.81 -0.12 12.54
C MET A 207 -30.89 -0.82 13.55
N ILE A 208 -29.68 -1.13 13.11
CA ILE A 208 -28.55 -1.50 13.97
C ILE A 208 -27.97 -0.18 14.50
N LYS A 209 -27.79 -0.09 15.83
CA LYS A 209 -27.32 1.14 16.51
C LYS A 209 -25.84 1.11 16.84
N ASP A 210 -25.28 -0.09 17.01
CA ASP A 210 -23.85 -0.27 17.26
C ASP A 210 -23.12 -0.26 15.92
N ILE A 211 -22.69 0.94 15.51
CA ILE A 211 -22.09 1.18 14.20
C ILE A 211 -20.64 1.56 14.41
N GLN A 212 -19.77 0.82 13.74
CA GLN A 212 -18.40 1.27 13.56
C GLN A 212 -18.38 2.36 12.46
N ALA A 213 -17.68 3.45 12.74
CA ALA A 213 -17.49 4.54 11.79
C ALA A 213 -16.01 4.96 11.76
N ALA A 214 -15.59 5.58 10.69
CA ALA A 214 -14.32 6.28 10.60
C ALA A 214 -14.53 7.79 10.74
N THR A 215 -13.52 8.51 11.20
CA THR A 215 -13.47 9.98 11.12
C THR A 215 -12.75 10.39 9.84
N THR A 216 -12.97 11.61 9.36
CA THR A 216 -12.29 12.11 8.15
C THR A 216 -10.77 12.04 8.20
N SER A 217 -10.17 12.08 9.40
CA SER A 217 -8.73 11.98 9.61
C SER A 217 -8.24 10.56 9.90
N THR A 218 -9.12 9.56 9.85
CA THR A 218 -8.71 8.14 10.02
C THR A 218 -7.92 7.72 8.79
N ASP A 219 -6.78 7.08 9.01
CA ASP A 219 -5.92 6.54 7.96
C ASP A 219 -6.66 5.48 7.13
N GLN A 220 -6.45 5.47 5.81
CA GLN A 220 -7.11 4.54 4.89
C GLN A 220 -6.78 3.07 5.19
N GLU A 221 -5.57 2.78 5.67
CA GLU A 221 -5.20 1.43 6.10
C GLU A 221 -6.04 0.96 7.30
N GLU A 222 -6.34 1.87 8.26
CA GLU A 222 -7.21 1.58 9.39
C GLU A 222 -8.67 1.37 8.95
N VAL A 223 -9.14 2.15 7.97
CA VAL A 223 -10.45 1.95 7.33
C VAL A 223 -10.52 0.56 6.72
N ALA A 224 -9.53 0.18 5.93
CA ALA A 224 -9.46 -1.12 5.28
C ALA A 224 -9.43 -2.27 6.30
N LYS A 225 -8.68 -2.12 7.40
CA LYS A 225 -8.65 -3.09 8.51
C LYS A 225 -10.03 -3.27 9.16
N LYS A 226 -10.76 -2.17 9.43
CA LYS A 226 -12.10 -2.23 10.01
C LYS A 226 -13.09 -2.93 9.08
N VAL A 227 -13.09 -2.57 7.78
CA VAL A 227 -13.96 -3.21 6.78
C VAL A 227 -13.67 -4.70 6.68
N ALA A 228 -12.40 -5.10 6.61
CA ALA A 228 -12.00 -6.51 6.54
C ALA A 228 -12.33 -7.27 7.83
N GLN A 229 -12.13 -6.66 9.01
CA GLN A 229 -12.38 -7.31 10.30
C GLN A 229 -13.86 -7.57 10.55
N TYR A 230 -14.73 -6.63 10.20
CA TYR A 230 -16.18 -6.72 10.44
C TYR A 230 -16.97 -7.21 9.23
N ASN A 231 -16.32 -7.47 8.09
CA ASN A 231 -16.95 -7.87 6.83
C ASN A 231 -18.02 -6.88 6.36
N TYR A 232 -17.75 -5.60 6.46
CA TYR A 232 -18.65 -4.57 5.98
C TYR A 232 -18.58 -4.42 4.46
N LEU A 233 -19.69 -4.03 3.82
CA LEU A 233 -19.72 -3.66 2.41
C LEU A 233 -19.46 -2.16 2.20
N ALA A 234 -19.62 -1.36 3.24
CA ALA A 234 -19.29 0.05 3.28
C ALA A 234 -19.14 0.50 4.74
N LEU A 235 -18.19 1.38 5.00
CA LEU A 235 -17.93 1.98 6.32
C LEU A 235 -18.33 3.46 6.30
N PRO A 236 -19.22 3.92 7.20
CA PRO A 236 -19.58 5.32 7.26
C PRO A 236 -18.44 6.19 7.79
N VAL A 237 -18.33 7.37 7.22
CA VAL A 237 -17.39 8.41 7.63
C VAL A 237 -18.16 9.55 8.30
N VAL A 238 -17.67 9.98 9.46
CA VAL A 238 -18.29 11.04 10.26
C VAL A 238 -17.26 12.10 10.65
N ASN A 239 -17.73 13.30 10.96
CA ASN A 239 -16.87 14.31 11.56
C ASN A 239 -16.76 14.11 13.09
N ARG A 240 -15.97 14.98 13.76
CA ARG A 240 -15.77 14.94 15.23
C ARG A 240 -17.07 15.11 16.03
N GLN A 241 -18.14 15.65 15.45
CA GLN A 241 -19.45 15.83 16.06
C GLN A 241 -20.42 14.67 15.77
N ASN A 242 -19.93 13.59 15.14
CA ASN A 242 -20.71 12.44 14.67
C ASN A 242 -21.74 12.79 13.58
N LYS A 243 -21.55 13.91 12.85
CA LYS A 243 -22.34 14.20 11.65
C LYS A 243 -21.86 13.30 10.53
N PHE A 244 -22.80 12.67 9.82
CA PHE A 244 -22.53 11.81 8.68
C PHE A 244 -22.01 12.64 7.50
N LEU A 245 -20.95 12.19 6.84
CA LEU A 245 -20.33 12.89 5.71
C LEU A 245 -20.33 12.07 4.43
N GLY A 246 -20.10 10.76 4.52
CA GLY A 246 -20.00 9.86 3.38
C GLY A 246 -19.73 8.42 3.79
N ILE A 247 -19.32 7.62 2.86
CA ILE A 247 -18.94 6.21 3.07
C ILE A 247 -17.66 5.87 2.31
N VAL A 248 -16.92 4.86 2.80
CA VAL A 248 -15.89 4.17 2.02
C VAL A 248 -16.43 2.80 1.69
N THR A 249 -16.47 2.45 0.40
CA THR A 249 -17.09 1.22 -0.09
C THR A 249 -16.09 0.07 -0.15
N ILE A 250 -16.59 -1.17 -0.27
CA ILE A 250 -15.72 -2.37 -0.28
C ILE A 250 -14.82 -2.43 -1.52
N ASP A 251 -15.26 -1.91 -2.66
CA ASP A 251 -14.47 -1.81 -3.88
C ASP A 251 -13.28 -0.86 -3.68
N ASP A 252 -13.49 0.34 -3.12
CA ASP A 252 -12.39 1.25 -2.75
C ASP A 252 -11.43 0.60 -1.76
N VAL A 253 -11.98 -0.12 -0.75
CA VAL A 253 -11.16 -0.83 0.24
C VAL A 253 -10.30 -1.93 -0.37
N VAL A 254 -10.79 -2.64 -1.40
CA VAL A 254 -9.97 -3.64 -2.11
C VAL A 254 -8.78 -2.98 -2.81
N ASP A 255 -8.97 -1.81 -3.38
CA ASP A 255 -7.89 -1.06 -4.04
C ASP A 255 -6.93 -0.47 -3.00
N ILE A 256 -7.42 0.12 -1.91
CA ILE A 256 -6.59 0.55 -0.77
C ILE A 256 -5.71 -0.61 -0.25
N ILE A 257 -6.26 -1.81 -0.03
CA ILE A 257 -5.47 -2.96 0.44
C ILE A 257 -4.35 -3.34 -0.54
N ARG A 258 -4.60 -3.26 -1.85
CA ARG A 258 -3.59 -3.55 -2.88
C ARG A 258 -2.52 -2.48 -2.92
N GLU A 259 -2.92 -1.25 -2.78
CA GLU A 259 -2.06 -0.08 -2.78
C GLU A 259 -1.12 -0.10 -1.58
N GLU A 260 -1.66 -0.21 -0.37
CA GLU A 260 -0.90 -0.32 0.86
C GLU A 260 0.08 -1.50 0.83
N ALA A 261 -0.38 -2.68 0.37
CA ALA A 261 0.49 -3.84 0.25
C ALA A 261 1.62 -3.64 -0.77
N SER A 262 1.39 -2.89 -1.83
CA SER A 262 2.40 -2.55 -2.84
C SER A 262 3.39 -1.52 -2.32
N GLU A 263 2.90 -0.51 -1.60
CA GLU A 263 3.71 0.51 -0.94
C GLU A 263 4.63 -0.11 0.11
N ASP A 264 4.07 -0.92 1.03
CA ASP A 264 4.82 -1.69 2.02
C ASP A 264 5.96 -2.48 1.37
N PHE A 265 5.64 -3.21 0.28
CA PHE A 265 6.63 -4.02 -0.43
C PHE A 265 7.76 -3.19 -1.04
N LEU A 266 7.44 -2.06 -1.67
CA LEU A 266 8.43 -1.17 -2.27
C LEU A 266 9.28 -0.47 -1.21
N GLN A 267 8.69 -0.03 -0.12
CA GLN A 267 9.41 0.57 1.01
C GLN A 267 10.36 -0.45 1.66
N MET A 268 9.90 -1.67 1.92
CA MET A 268 10.75 -2.75 2.44
C MET A 268 11.93 -3.08 1.51
N ALA A 269 11.75 -2.90 0.20
CA ALA A 269 12.83 -3.05 -0.77
C ALA A 269 13.76 -1.82 -0.88
N GLY A 270 13.48 -0.74 -0.16
CA GLY A 270 14.25 0.51 -0.22
C GLY A 270 14.09 1.26 -1.53
N VAL A 271 12.89 1.21 -2.13
CA VAL A 271 12.60 1.85 -3.42
C VAL A 271 11.73 3.10 -3.28
N GLY A 272 11.13 3.33 -2.10
CA GLY A 272 10.22 4.43 -1.83
C GLY A 272 8.75 4.02 -1.96
N LYS A 273 7.84 5.00 -1.83
CA LYS A 273 6.39 4.78 -1.80
C LYS A 273 5.71 4.67 -3.17
N ASP A 274 6.44 4.93 -4.23
CA ASP A 274 5.88 5.15 -5.55
C ASP A 274 5.45 3.85 -6.25
N ARG A 275 4.18 3.60 -6.26
CA ARG A 275 3.52 2.41 -6.82
C ARG A 275 3.73 2.28 -8.33
N GLU A 276 3.86 3.41 -9.02
CA GLU A 276 4.01 3.47 -10.48
C GLU A 276 5.47 3.50 -10.95
N ILE A 277 6.42 3.16 -10.08
CA ILE A 277 7.86 3.21 -10.37
C ILE A 277 8.26 2.51 -11.66
N LEU A 278 7.53 1.47 -12.08
CA LEU A 278 7.76 0.75 -13.34
C LEU A 278 7.40 1.57 -14.58
N LEU A 279 6.53 2.58 -14.45
CA LEU A 279 6.05 3.42 -15.56
C LEU A 279 6.87 4.71 -15.69
N LYS A 280 7.71 5.02 -14.69
CA LYS A 280 8.56 6.21 -14.66
C LYS A 280 9.80 6.10 -15.54
N SER A 281 10.33 7.26 -15.91
CA SER A 281 11.59 7.34 -16.65
C SER A 281 12.78 6.83 -15.80
N PRO A 282 13.90 6.41 -16.42
CA PRO A 282 15.08 5.97 -15.68
C PRO A 282 15.63 7.00 -14.70
N ILE A 283 15.50 8.30 -15.01
CA ILE A 283 15.99 9.40 -14.15
C ILE A 283 15.12 9.52 -12.90
N GLU A 284 13.78 9.54 -13.05
CA GLU A 284 12.83 9.59 -11.95
C GLU A 284 12.98 8.36 -11.05
N ASN A 285 13.17 7.18 -11.64
CA ASN A 285 13.46 5.96 -10.91
C ASN A 285 14.76 6.04 -10.09
N ALA A 286 15.81 6.64 -10.64
CA ALA A 286 17.07 6.84 -9.94
C ALA A 286 16.91 7.81 -8.77
N GLN A 287 16.17 8.91 -8.97
CA GLN A 287 15.88 9.90 -7.93
C GLN A 287 15.08 9.31 -6.76
N SER A 288 14.10 8.46 -7.04
CA SER A 288 13.29 7.77 -6.02
C SER A 288 14.14 6.85 -5.13
N ARG A 289 15.15 6.18 -5.69
CA ARG A 289 16.04 5.23 -4.97
C ARG A 289 17.22 5.92 -4.28
N ALA A 290 17.65 7.09 -4.77
CA ALA A 290 18.85 7.77 -4.32
C ALA A 290 18.92 8.02 -2.79
N PRO A 291 17.86 8.46 -2.10
CA PRO A 291 17.88 8.67 -0.64
C PRO A 291 18.22 7.39 0.15
N TRP A 292 17.64 6.25 -0.27
CA TRP A 292 17.85 4.95 0.36
C TRP A 292 19.26 4.43 0.17
N ILE A 293 19.80 4.59 -1.04
CA ILE A 293 21.18 4.23 -1.36
C ILE A 293 22.17 5.12 -0.60
N LEU A 294 21.86 6.42 -0.45
CA LEU A 294 22.68 7.34 0.34
C LEU A 294 22.76 6.92 1.81
N ALA A 295 21.64 6.49 2.41
CA ALA A 295 21.64 5.97 3.77
C ALA A 295 22.55 4.74 3.91
N SER A 296 22.48 3.79 2.97
CA SER A 296 23.37 2.63 2.94
C SER A 296 24.84 3.01 2.74
N LEU A 297 25.13 4.01 1.90
CA LEU A 297 26.50 4.52 1.66
C LEU A 297 27.10 5.10 2.93
N ILE A 298 26.33 5.93 3.67
CA ILE A 298 26.78 6.50 4.95
C ILE A 298 27.12 5.39 5.93
N GLY A 299 26.27 4.37 6.05
CA GLY A 299 26.54 3.23 6.92
C GLY A 299 27.76 2.41 6.50
N GLY A 300 27.95 2.21 5.20
CA GLY A 300 29.15 1.55 4.67
C GLY A 300 30.43 2.32 5.01
N ILE A 301 30.40 3.66 4.96
CA ILE A 301 31.52 4.50 5.39
C ILE A 301 31.77 4.36 6.90
N CYS A 302 30.72 4.30 7.73
CA CYS A 302 30.87 4.05 9.17
C CYS A 302 31.50 2.68 9.45
N ALA A 303 31.05 1.63 8.76
CA ALA A 303 31.62 0.29 8.85
C ALA A 303 33.10 0.27 8.43
N ALA A 304 33.45 0.94 7.33
CA ALA A 304 34.83 1.11 6.89
C ALA A 304 35.70 1.84 7.94
N GLY A 305 35.16 2.85 8.63
CA GLY A 305 35.81 3.52 9.75
C GLY A 305 36.13 2.57 10.91
N ILE A 306 35.18 1.68 11.27
CA ILE A 306 35.42 0.65 12.30
C ILE A 306 36.51 -0.33 11.84
N ILE A 307 36.45 -0.81 10.60
CA ILE A 307 37.50 -1.70 10.07
C ILE A 307 38.87 -1.02 10.12
N SER A 308 38.94 0.23 9.72
CA SER A 308 40.17 1.02 9.79
C SER A 308 40.72 1.21 11.22
N TYR A 309 39.83 1.38 12.21
CA TYR A 309 40.21 1.44 13.62
C TYR A 309 40.92 0.16 14.10
N PHE A 310 40.48 -1.01 13.61
CA PHE A 310 41.09 -2.30 13.94
C PHE A 310 42.19 -2.75 12.94
N ASN A 311 42.78 -1.82 12.16
CA ASN A 311 43.77 -2.16 11.12
C ASN A 311 44.98 -2.91 11.70
N SER A 312 45.46 -2.53 12.90
CA SER A 312 46.60 -3.21 13.57
C SER A 312 46.30 -4.68 13.88
N LEU A 313 45.06 -5.04 14.19
CA LEU A 313 44.63 -6.43 14.36
C LEU A 313 44.62 -7.18 13.01
N LEU A 314 44.15 -6.52 11.96
CA LEU A 314 44.13 -7.10 10.59
C LEU A 314 45.55 -7.28 10.05
N GLU A 315 46.51 -6.40 10.34
CA GLU A 315 47.89 -6.57 9.94
C GLU A 315 48.53 -7.78 10.63
N GLN A 316 48.15 -8.08 11.87
CA GLN A 316 48.64 -9.24 12.60
C GLN A 316 47.95 -10.54 12.13
N ILE A 317 46.66 -10.48 11.85
CA ILE A 317 45.81 -11.65 11.52
C ILE A 317 44.96 -11.34 10.30
N ILE A 318 45.61 -11.29 9.13
CA ILE A 318 44.97 -10.91 7.84
C ILE A 318 43.76 -11.80 7.48
N VAL A 319 43.73 -13.05 7.94
CA VAL A 319 42.66 -14.00 7.66
C VAL A 319 41.29 -13.52 8.18
N LEU A 320 41.27 -12.66 9.19
CA LEU A 320 40.03 -12.07 9.71
C LEU A 320 39.30 -11.25 8.64
N ALA A 321 40.01 -10.62 7.71
CA ALA A 321 39.41 -9.84 6.63
C ALA A 321 38.50 -10.70 5.72
N ALA A 322 38.84 -11.97 5.52
CA ALA A 322 38.07 -12.89 4.65
C ALA A 322 36.67 -13.20 5.18
N PHE A 323 36.43 -13.06 6.52
CA PHE A 323 35.16 -13.37 7.13
C PHE A 323 34.24 -12.14 7.36
N ILE A 324 34.76 -10.92 7.15
CA ILE A 324 33.95 -9.69 7.24
C ILE A 324 32.68 -9.78 6.35
N PRO A 325 32.80 -10.16 5.04
CA PRO A 325 31.61 -10.28 4.19
C PRO A 325 30.60 -11.32 4.69
N VAL A 326 31.04 -12.41 5.30
CA VAL A 326 30.18 -13.45 5.85
C VAL A 326 29.37 -12.93 7.02
N ILE A 327 30.02 -12.22 7.94
CA ILE A 327 29.39 -11.68 9.18
C ILE A 327 28.37 -10.61 8.81
N ILE A 328 28.73 -9.66 7.95
CA ILE A 328 27.83 -8.63 7.43
C ILE A 328 26.63 -9.28 6.71
N GLY A 329 26.89 -10.15 5.74
CA GLY A 329 25.84 -10.76 4.93
C GLY A 329 24.84 -11.60 5.73
N VAL A 330 25.33 -12.40 6.68
CA VAL A 330 24.45 -13.24 7.51
C VAL A 330 23.65 -12.39 8.49
N GLY A 331 24.27 -11.42 9.16
CA GLY A 331 23.60 -10.53 10.10
C GLY A 331 22.51 -9.72 9.41
N GLY A 332 22.84 -9.04 8.30
CA GLY A 332 21.90 -8.23 7.52
C GLY A 332 20.68 -9.03 7.03
N ASN A 333 20.91 -10.25 6.50
CA ASN A 333 19.82 -11.11 6.04
C ASN A 333 18.85 -11.51 7.15
N VAL A 334 19.36 -11.94 8.29
CA VAL A 334 18.53 -12.40 9.43
C VAL A 334 17.76 -11.22 10.04
N GLY A 335 18.40 -10.06 10.16
CA GLY A 335 17.74 -8.87 10.65
C GLY A 335 16.63 -8.38 9.73
N THR A 336 16.85 -8.41 8.42
CA THR A 336 15.80 -8.10 7.43
C THR A 336 14.63 -9.09 7.51
N GLN A 337 14.91 -10.39 7.68
CA GLN A 337 13.85 -11.41 7.87
C GLN A 337 13.00 -11.10 9.11
N SER A 338 13.62 -10.83 10.26
CA SER A 338 12.89 -10.47 11.47
C SER A 338 12.09 -9.18 11.30
N SER A 339 12.67 -8.15 10.69
CA SER A 339 11.98 -6.90 10.42
C SER A 339 10.77 -7.09 9.52
N THR A 340 10.91 -7.83 8.41
CA THR A 340 9.80 -8.14 7.49
C THR A 340 8.66 -8.88 8.18
N ILE A 341 8.96 -9.87 9.04
CA ILE A 341 7.94 -10.61 9.81
C ILE A 341 7.18 -9.67 10.75
N VAL A 342 7.89 -8.77 11.43
CA VAL A 342 7.29 -7.82 12.37
C VAL A 342 6.45 -6.78 11.65
N VAL A 343 6.95 -6.18 10.57
CA VAL A 343 6.20 -5.22 9.74
C VAL A 343 4.91 -5.86 9.23
N ARG A 344 5.00 -7.07 8.66
CA ARG A 344 3.81 -7.79 8.20
C ARG A 344 2.84 -8.11 9.33
N GLY A 345 3.35 -8.42 10.53
CA GLY A 345 2.54 -8.63 11.73
C GLY A 345 1.80 -7.38 12.18
N LEU A 346 2.45 -6.23 12.10
CA LEU A 346 1.88 -4.91 12.43
C LEU A 346 0.84 -4.48 11.38
N ALA A 347 1.14 -4.63 10.09
CA ALA A 347 0.24 -4.31 8.99
C ALA A 347 -1.05 -5.15 9.03
N THR A 348 -0.94 -6.44 9.33
CA THR A 348 -2.11 -7.33 9.43
C THR A 348 -2.85 -7.29 10.78
N GLY A 349 -2.41 -6.45 11.73
CA GLY A 349 -3.00 -6.37 13.07
C GLY A 349 -2.78 -7.61 13.95
N ARG A 350 -1.90 -8.54 13.54
CA ARG A 350 -1.55 -9.74 14.33
C ARG A 350 -0.56 -9.44 15.45
N VAL A 351 0.14 -8.34 15.35
CA VAL A 351 1.09 -7.84 16.37
C VAL A 351 0.53 -6.56 16.95
N ASP A 352 0.29 -6.57 18.26
CA ASP A 352 -0.10 -5.37 18.99
C ASP A 352 1.17 -4.58 19.38
N ALA A 353 1.25 -3.34 18.94
CA ALA A 353 2.35 -2.43 19.27
C ALA A 353 2.46 -2.12 20.79
N ALA A 354 1.40 -2.38 21.56
CA ALA A 354 1.41 -2.17 23.01
C ALA A 354 2.13 -3.30 23.78
N ASN A 355 2.07 -4.55 23.29
CA ASN A 355 2.67 -5.71 23.97
C ASN A 355 3.70 -6.42 23.08
N THR A 356 4.84 -5.81 22.88
CA THR A 356 5.86 -6.22 21.90
C THR A 356 7.00 -7.04 22.51
N PHE A 357 7.19 -7.01 23.83
CA PHE A 357 8.29 -7.71 24.48
C PHE A 357 8.35 -9.22 24.23
N PRO A 358 7.23 -9.98 24.28
CA PRO A 358 7.25 -11.42 23.96
C PRO A 358 7.71 -11.71 22.52
N LEU A 359 7.38 -10.82 21.57
CA LEU A 359 7.78 -10.96 20.18
C LEU A 359 9.28 -10.72 20.01
N ILE A 360 9.82 -9.64 20.58
CA ILE A 360 11.25 -9.34 20.54
C ILE A 360 12.05 -10.47 21.17
N PHE A 361 11.59 -10.99 22.31
CA PHE A 361 12.23 -12.12 22.98
C PHE A 361 12.20 -13.40 22.15
N LYS A 362 11.07 -13.66 21.46
CA LYS A 362 10.96 -14.79 20.53
C LYS A 362 11.94 -14.66 19.36
N GLU A 363 12.04 -13.48 18.75
CA GLU A 363 13.00 -13.23 17.65
C GLU A 363 14.45 -13.38 18.14
N LEU A 364 14.77 -12.90 19.33
CA LEU A 364 16.09 -13.09 19.96
C LEU A 364 16.41 -14.58 20.13
N LEU A 365 15.46 -15.41 20.57
CA LEU A 365 15.63 -16.85 20.65
C LEU A 365 15.84 -17.49 19.26
N VAL A 366 15.08 -17.07 18.25
CA VAL A 366 15.27 -17.53 16.88
C VAL A 366 16.69 -17.18 16.38
N GLY A 367 17.14 -15.93 16.58
CA GLY A 367 18.49 -15.51 16.26
C GLY A 367 19.56 -16.32 16.99
N SER A 368 19.35 -16.65 18.27
CA SER A 368 20.27 -17.46 19.05
C SER A 368 20.36 -18.90 18.52
N ILE A 369 19.22 -19.52 18.18
CA ILE A 369 19.20 -20.88 17.61
C ILE A 369 19.93 -20.93 16.27
N LEU A 370 19.62 -19.98 15.38
CA LEU A 370 20.29 -19.86 14.09
C LEU A 370 21.78 -19.54 14.27
N GLY A 371 22.09 -18.63 15.19
CA GLY A 371 23.46 -18.24 15.51
C GLY A 371 24.32 -19.39 16.00
N VAL A 372 23.80 -20.27 16.84
CA VAL A 372 24.51 -21.51 17.24
C VAL A 372 24.72 -22.41 16.02
N ALA A 373 23.65 -22.69 15.26
CA ALA A 373 23.74 -23.59 14.12
C ALA A 373 24.73 -23.12 13.07
N TYR A 374 24.60 -21.88 12.61
CA TYR A 374 25.47 -21.31 11.57
C TYR A 374 26.84 -20.92 12.12
N GLY A 375 26.95 -20.49 13.37
CA GLY A 375 28.21 -20.23 14.02
C GLY A 375 29.10 -21.46 14.10
N LEU A 376 28.55 -22.62 14.43
CA LEU A 376 29.27 -23.89 14.41
C LEU A 376 29.71 -24.25 12.98
N VAL A 377 28.81 -24.18 12.00
CA VAL A 377 29.12 -24.52 10.60
C VAL A 377 30.25 -23.63 10.07
N VAL A 378 30.16 -22.31 10.23
CA VAL A 378 31.16 -21.40 9.67
C VAL A 378 32.44 -21.41 10.52
N GLY A 379 32.34 -21.61 11.85
CA GLY A 379 33.52 -21.78 12.71
C GLY A 379 34.37 -22.97 12.30
N PHE A 380 33.75 -24.16 12.10
CA PHE A 380 34.47 -25.33 11.59
C PHE A 380 34.98 -25.12 10.15
N ALA A 381 34.18 -24.50 9.28
CA ALA A 381 34.58 -24.20 7.91
C ALA A 381 35.79 -23.24 7.88
N ALA A 382 35.88 -22.30 8.80
CA ALA A 382 36.99 -21.35 8.88
C ALA A 382 38.31 -22.05 9.16
N GLU A 383 38.38 -23.00 10.07
CA GLU A 383 39.57 -23.79 10.35
C GLU A 383 39.99 -24.62 9.12
N TYR A 384 39.00 -25.26 8.47
CA TYR A 384 39.27 -26.12 7.31
C TYR A 384 39.73 -25.32 6.06
N ILE A 385 39.06 -24.20 5.76
CA ILE A 385 39.33 -23.39 4.53
C ILE A 385 40.68 -22.65 4.64
N THR A 386 41.02 -22.15 5.82
CA THR A 386 42.25 -21.36 5.99
C THR A 386 43.48 -22.23 6.08
N GLY A 387 43.38 -23.49 6.50
CA GLY A 387 44.50 -24.37 6.76
C GLY A 387 45.51 -23.84 7.77
N ILE A 388 45.13 -22.78 8.49
CA ILE A 388 45.96 -22.13 9.51
C ILE A 388 45.63 -22.79 10.83
N ASP A 389 46.61 -23.45 11.43
CA ASP A 389 46.53 -24.02 12.77
C ASP A 389 46.60 -22.88 13.81
N MET A 390 45.55 -22.03 13.82
CA MET A 390 45.43 -20.90 14.72
C MET A 390 44.41 -21.26 15.80
N SER A 391 44.93 -21.56 16.98
CA SER A 391 44.10 -21.85 18.13
C SER A 391 43.02 -20.75 18.31
N ASN A 392 41.75 -21.15 18.39
CA ASN A 392 40.58 -20.32 18.60
C ASN A 392 40.05 -19.50 17.38
N LEU A 393 40.59 -19.59 16.17
CA LEU A 393 40.06 -18.87 15.01
C LEU A 393 38.59 -19.26 14.74
N GLY A 394 38.30 -20.54 14.69
CA GLY A 394 36.93 -21.06 14.50
C GLY A 394 35.97 -20.63 15.61
N LEU A 395 36.46 -20.60 16.87
CA LEU A 395 35.69 -20.11 18.00
C LEU A 395 35.32 -18.62 17.84
N VAL A 396 36.30 -17.79 17.46
CA VAL A 396 36.08 -16.34 17.25
C VAL A 396 35.03 -16.09 16.17
N ILE A 397 35.15 -16.76 15.03
CA ILE A 397 34.22 -16.60 13.92
C ILE A 397 32.83 -17.14 14.28
N GLY A 398 32.76 -18.34 14.90
CA GLY A 398 31.51 -18.94 15.33
C GLY A 398 30.78 -18.09 16.36
N LEU A 399 31.50 -17.60 17.38
CA LEU A 399 30.93 -16.71 18.41
C LEU A 399 30.47 -15.37 17.84
N SER A 400 31.25 -14.81 16.89
CA SER A 400 30.86 -13.56 16.22
C SER A 400 29.59 -13.70 15.42
N ILE A 401 29.40 -14.82 14.68
CA ILE A 401 28.17 -15.12 13.97
C ILE A 401 27.01 -15.31 14.94
N PHE A 402 27.21 -16.05 16.02
CA PHE A 402 26.19 -16.21 17.05
C PHE A 402 25.72 -14.88 17.61
N CYS A 403 26.64 -14.04 18.04
CA CYS A 403 26.31 -12.71 18.59
C CYS A 403 25.67 -11.80 17.53
N SER A 404 26.23 -11.77 16.30
CA SER A 404 25.70 -10.96 15.20
C SER A 404 24.25 -11.36 14.87
N MET A 405 23.95 -12.64 14.70
CA MET A 405 22.60 -13.10 14.37
C MET A 405 21.61 -12.84 15.50
N THR A 406 22.01 -13.08 16.76
CA THR A 406 21.17 -12.85 17.94
C THR A 406 20.78 -11.38 18.06
N ILE A 407 21.75 -10.47 17.88
CA ILE A 407 21.50 -9.03 17.96
C ILE A 407 20.75 -8.55 16.73
N ALA A 408 21.06 -9.08 15.54
CA ALA A 408 20.40 -8.72 14.31
C ALA A 408 18.89 -8.99 14.35
N THR A 409 18.46 -10.14 14.87
CA THR A 409 17.03 -10.45 15.03
C THR A 409 16.34 -9.53 16.03
N ALA A 410 17.00 -9.23 17.16
CA ALA A 410 16.46 -8.33 18.17
C ALA A 410 16.33 -6.88 17.63
N VAL A 411 17.34 -6.36 16.90
CA VAL A 411 17.31 -5.05 16.24
C VAL A 411 16.25 -5.03 15.15
N GLY A 412 16.25 -6.04 14.27
CA GLY A 412 15.28 -6.18 13.18
C GLY A 412 13.83 -6.18 13.67
N ALA A 413 13.56 -6.85 14.80
CA ALA A 413 12.23 -6.85 15.40
C ALA A 413 11.89 -5.52 16.12
N SER A 414 12.87 -4.88 16.75
CA SER A 414 12.63 -3.69 17.59
C SER A 414 12.41 -2.43 16.77
N VAL A 415 13.16 -2.25 15.67
CA VAL A 415 13.13 -1.01 14.89
C VAL A 415 11.75 -0.70 14.31
N PRO A 416 11.03 -1.61 13.64
CA PRO A 416 9.67 -1.36 13.13
C PRO A 416 8.69 -0.97 14.25
N ILE A 417 8.80 -1.61 15.40
CA ILE A 417 7.95 -1.36 16.57
C ILE A 417 8.17 0.06 17.10
N VAL A 418 9.45 0.47 17.20
CA VAL A 418 9.81 1.82 17.66
C VAL A 418 9.30 2.87 16.69
N LEU A 419 9.49 2.68 15.38
CA LEU A 419 9.00 3.60 14.36
C LEU A 419 7.49 3.75 14.44
N LYS A 420 6.74 2.66 14.54
CA LYS A 420 5.27 2.71 14.70
C LYS A 420 4.85 3.48 15.96
N LYS A 421 5.54 3.30 17.08
CA LYS A 421 5.26 4.07 18.31
C LYS A 421 5.58 5.56 18.19
N LEU A 422 6.50 5.92 17.32
CA LEU A 422 6.85 7.32 17.01
C LEU A 422 5.94 7.94 15.94
N GLY A 423 4.98 7.17 15.39
CA GLY A 423 4.05 7.61 14.35
C GLY A 423 4.63 7.56 12.93
N PHE A 424 5.74 6.86 12.73
CA PHE A 424 6.32 6.61 11.41
C PHE A 424 5.85 5.25 10.87
N ASP A 425 5.82 5.13 9.54
CA ASP A 425 5.53 3.88 8.87
C ASP A 425 6.63 2.84 9.18
N PRO A 426 6.26 1.67 9.74
CA PRO A 426 7.22 0.62 10.07
C PRO A 426 7.89 -0.01 8.85
N ALA A 427 7.30 0.06 7.65
CA ALA A 427 7.85 -0.53 6.42
C ALA A 427 9.18 0.14 6.03
N ILE A 428 9.35 1.43 6.34
CA ILE A 428 10.60 2.19 6.12
C ILE A 428 11.82 1.52 6.78
N SER A 429 11.61 0.78 7.86
CA SER A 429 12.69 0.20 8.66
C SER A 429 13.39 -0.99 8.01
N THR A 430 12.69 -1.76 7.18
CA THR A 430 13.17 -3.07 6.71
C THR A 430 14.27 -3.01 5.66
N GLY A 431 14.36 -1.91 4.97
CA GLY A 431 15.37 -1.71 3.93
C GLY A 431 16.75 -1.31 4.50
N PRO A 432 17.39 -0.32 3.91
CA PRO A 432 18.77 0.07 4.21
C PRO A 432 19.04 0.41 5.68
N PHE A 433 18.06 0.86 6.45
CA PHE A 433 18.26 1.27 7.85
C PHE A 433 18.61 0.11 8.77
N VAL A 434 17.83 -0.97 8.71
CA VAL A 434 18.08 -2.17 9.55
C VAL A 434 19.37 -2.85 9.12
N THR A 435 19.58 -3.07 7.82
CA THR A 435 20.80 -3.71 7.31
C THR A 435 22.04 -2.90 7.69
N THR A 436 22.02 -1.59 7.48
CA THR A 436 23.13 -0.69 7.80
C THR A 436 23.47 -0.70 9.30
N ALA A 437 22.46 -0.62 10.17
CA ALA A 437 22.67 -0.68 11.60
C ALA A 437 23.30 -2.02 12.04
N ILE A 438 22.82 -3.12 11.46
CA ILE A 438 23.32 -4.47 11.75
C ILE A 438 24.75 -4.66 11.23
N ASP A 439 25.06 -4.13 10.05
CA ASP A 439 26.41 -4.21 9.49
C ASP A 439 27.43 -3.51 10.38
N ILE A 440 27.11 -2.30 10.85
CA ILE A 440 27.96 -1.54 11.78
C ILE A 440 28.16 -2.31 13.10
N ILE A 441 27.07 -2.79 13.70
CA ILE A 441 27.11 -3.52 14.98
C ILE A 441 27.83 -4.86 14.81
N GLY A 442 27.54 -5.59 13.72
CA GLY A 442 28.14 -6.89 13.44
C GLY A 442 29.66 -6.82 13.26
N VAL A 443 30.13 -5.84 12.49
CA VAL A 443 31.58 -5.61 12.29
C VAL A 443 32.25 -5.19 13.59
N ALA A 444 31.65 -4.29 14.36
CA ALA A 444 32.18 -3.85 15.64
C ALA A 444 32.33 -5.02 16.62
N LEU A 445 31.28 -5.82 16.78
CA LEU A 445 31.27 -7.01 17.62
C LEU A 445 32.33 -8.04 17.19
N TYR A 446 32.44 -8.28 15.90
CA TYR A 446 33.42 -9.19 15.33
C TYR A 446 34.85 -8.82 15.75
N PHE A 447 35.23 -7.58 15.56
CA PHE A 447 36.57 -7.12 15.91
C PHE A 447 36.81 -7.07 17.43
N VAL A 448 35.79 -6.74 18.23
CA VAL A 448 35.89 -6.78 19.70
C VAL A 448 36.12 -8.21 20.17
N ILE A 449 35.36 -9.19 19.66
CA ILE A 449 35.53 -10.60 20.01
C ILE A 449 36.90 -11.10 19.55
N ALA A 450 37.30 -10.79 18.31
CA ALA A 450 38.58 -11.18 17.76
C ALA A 450 39.74 -10.62 18.56
N SER A 451 39.70 -9.32 18.91
CA SER A 451 40.77 -8.69 19.71
C SER A 451 40.86 -9.28 21.10
N THR A 452 39.76 -9.60 21.73
CA THR A 452 39.70 -10.15 23.10
C THR A 452 40.20 -11.60 23.18
N ILE A 453 39.95 -12.42 22.15
CA ILE A 453 40.29 -13.86 22.21
C ILE A 453 41.64 -14.16 21.55
N LEU A 454 42.07 -13.40 20.52
CA LEU A 454 43.26 -13.71 19.74
C LEU A 454 44.48 -12.89 20.16
N ILE A 455 44.31 -11.77 20.84
CA ILE A 455 45.45 -10.92 21.28
C ILE A 455 45.79 -11.15 22.78
N ASN A 456 44.77 -11.54 23.59
CA ASN A 456 45.01 -11.91 25.00
C ASN A 456 45.26 -13.42 25.11
#